data_96a3c866666f3d005575f88bc83bda34
#
_entry.id   96a3c866666f3d005575f88bc83bda34
#
_cell.length_a   1.000
_cell.length_b   1.000
_cell.length_c   1.000
_cell.angle_alpha   90.00
_cell.angle_beta   90.00
_cell.angle_gamma   90.00
#
_symmetry.space_group_name_H-M   'P 1'
#
loop_
_entity.id
_entity.type
_entity.pdbx_description
1 polymer ?
#
loop_
_entity_poly.entity_id
_entity_poly.type
_entity_poly.pdbx_seq_one_letter_code
_entity_poly.pdbx_strand_id
1 'polypeptide(L)'
;MCIRDRLSCTLLADGQIDKPLLSVIRKGKGHYVCDERLQRRLRQVNFQKKDSAAADALRALKGTLDMDNVPHLSGYDRERVCVPQFCDCDHQDCRYKRLLKRCDADRYVFQICNHNLLLADAIHRSQGKRPIFPEHSIIIVDEAHKLPEAAREMFGMTLTAGDIQS
;
A
#
# COMPACT_ATOMS: atom_id res chain seq x y z
N MET A 1 15.82 10.06 12.58
CA MET A 1 16.45 10.12 11.25
C MET A 1 16.48 8.70 10.68
N CYS A 2 15.83 8.46 9.54
CA CYS A 2 15.71 7.13 8.92
C CYS A 2 17.07 6.67 8.36
N ILE A 3 17.32 5.34 8.30
CA ILE A 3 18.55 4.75 7.71
C ILE A 3 18.81 5.30 6.31
N ARG A 4 17.75 5.45 5.50
CA ARG A 4 17.81 6.06 4.17
C ARG A 4 18.38 7.48 4.18
N ASP A 5 17.88 8.32 5.09
CA ASP A 5 18.29 9.73 5.15
C ASP A 5 19.77 9.82 5.55
N ARG A 6 20.19 8.97 6.47
CA ARG A 6 21.57 8.87 6.91
C ARG A 6 22.48 8.42 5.77
N LEU A 7 22.13 7.35 5.08
CA LEU A 7 22.91 6.85 3.94
C LEU A 7 23.00 7.90 2.82
N SER A 8 21.89 8.53 2.47
CA SER A 8 21.86 9.59 1.45
C SER A 8 22.77 10.78 1.83
N CYS A 9 22.71 11.22 3.09
CA CYS A 9 23.56 12.32 3.58
C CYS A 9 25.04 11.95 3.54
N THR A 10 25.41 10.73 3.96
CA THR A 10 26.82 10.27 3.93
C THR A 10 27.34 10.21 2.50
N LEU A 11 26.61 9.57 1.57
CA LEU A 11 27.05 9.44 0.19
C LEU A 11 27.17 10.80 -0.53
N LEU A 12 26.28 11.75 -0.19
CA LEU A 12 26.39 13.13 -0.70
C LEU A 12 27.61 13.84 -0.14
N ALA A 13 27.86 13.70 1.17
CA ALA A 13 29.02 14.33 1.82
C ALA A 13 30.36 13.77 1.29
N ASP A 14 30.39 12.48 0.97
CA ASP A 14 31.57 11.80 0.42
C ASP A 14 31.73 11.98 -1.11
N GLY A 15 30.82 12.74 -1.74
CA GLY A 15 30.86 12.99 -3.18
C GLY A 15 30.59 11.75 -4.05
N GLN A 16 30.05 10.68 -3.47
CA GLN A 16 29.73 9.45 -4.18
C GLN A 16 28.44 9.53 -5.00
N ILE A 17 27.57 10.46 -4.66
CA ILE A 17 26.35 10.78 -5.41
C ILE A 17 26.17 12.31 -5.49
N ASP A 18 25.59 12.77 -6.60
CA ASP A 18 25.33 14.21 -6.84
C ASP A 18 23.94 14.65 -6.36
N LYS A 19 23.05 13.73 -6.07
CA LYS A 19 21.64 14.00 -5.71
C LYS A 19 21.17 13.08 -4.59
N PRO A 20 20.23 13.55 -3.75
CA PRO A 20 19.66 12.73 -2.69
C PRO A 20 19.00 11.45 -3.24
N LEU A 21 19.19 10.35 -2.54
CA LEU A 21 18.51 9.09 -2.84
C LEU A 21 17.02 9.18 -2.50
N LEU A 22 16.18 9.05 -3.49
CA LEU A 22 14.73 9.09 -3.31
C LEU A 22 14.19 7.71 -2.96
N SER A 23 13.20 7.70 -2.08
CA SER A 23 12.46 6.49 -1.73
C SER A 23 10.97 6.68 -1.91
N VAL A 24 10.27 5.57 -2.11
CA VAL A 24 8.81 5.53 -2.11
C VAL A 24 8.33 4.39 -1.21
N ILE A 25 7.28 4.67 -0.45
CA ILE A 25 6.61 3.66 0.38
C ILE A 25 5.46 3.09 -0.43
N ARG A 26 5.42 1.76 -0.53
CA ARG A 26 4.34 1.02 -1.18
C ARG A 26 3.62 0.16 -0.14
N LYS A 27 2.30 0.24 -0.16
CA LYS A 27 1.41 -0.54 0.70
C LYS A 27 0.46 -1.36 -0.16
N GLY A 28 -0.17 -2.35 0.43
CA GLY A 28 -1.26 -3.08 -0.23
C GLY A 28 -2.43 -2.17 -0.62
N LYS A 29 -3.21 -2.56 -1.61
CA LYS A 29 -4.35 -1.79 -2.13
C LYS A 29 -5.34 -1.35 -1.06
N GLY A 30 -5.54 -2.19 -0.03
CA GLY A 30 -6.43 -1.92 1.09
C GLY A 30 -6.05 -0.71 1.95
N HIS A 31 -4.84 -0.17 1.80
CA HIS A 31 -4.38 1.04 2.50
C HIS A 31 -4.67 2.33 1.73
N TYR A 32 -5.10 2.23 0.48
CA TYR A 32 -5.34 3.39 -0.37
C TYR A 32 -6.82 3.59 -0.65
N VAL A 33 -7.24 4.85 -0.68
CA VAL A 33 -8.64 5.21 -0.96
C VAL A 33 -8.92 5.16 -2.46
N CYS A 34 -10.09 4.61 -2.81
CA CYS A 34 -10.68 4.72 -4.15
C CYS A 34 -11.62 5.93 -4.19
N ASP A 35 -11.35 6.88 -5.06
CA ASP A 35 -12.12 8.13 -5.16
C ASP A 35 -13.60 7.90 -5.47
N GLU A 36 -13.92 6.95 -6.34
CA GLU A 36 -15.29 6.61 -6.69
C GLU A 36 -16.05 6.03 -5.49
N ARG A 37 -15.43 5.05 -4.79
CA ARG A 37 -16.02 4.45 -3.59
C ARG A 37 -16.19 5.48 -2.47
N LEU A 38 -15.20 6.38 -2.32
CA LEU A 38 -15.28 7.49 -1.35
C LEU A 38 -16.45 8.41 -1.67
N GLN A 39 -16.64 8.81 -2.92
CA GLN A 39 -17.75 9.66 -3.32
C GLN A 39 -19.10 8.98 -3.06
N ARG A 40 -19.23 7.69 -3.39
CA ARG A 40 -20.43 6.91 -3.12
C ARG A 40 -20.73 6.87 -1.62
N ARG A 41 -19.71 6.59 -0.80
CA ARG A 41 -19.85 6.53 0.66
C ARG A 41 -20.21 7.88 1.29
N LEU A 42 -19.59 8.96 0.85
CA LEU A 42 -19.91 10.32 1.30
C LEU A 42 -21.35 10.72 1.00
N ARG A 43 -21.90 10.33 -0.16
CA ARG A 43 -23.32 10.56 -0.46
C ARG A 43 -24.22 9.86 0.57
N GLN A 44 -23.95 8.59 0.91
CA GLN A 44 -24.71 7.82 1.88
C GLN A 44 -24.67 8.47 3.28
N VAL A 45 -23.50 8.88 3.75
CA VAL A 45 -23.31 9.49 5.07
C VAL A 45 -24.02 10.85 5.17
N ASN A 46 -23.94 11.66 4.12
CA ASN A 46 -24.64 12.96 4.08
C ASN A 46 -26.16 12.83 4.15
N PHE A 47 -26.73 11.72 3.63
CA PHE A 47 -28.17 11.45 3.76
C PHE A 47 -28.59 11.02 5.18
N GLN A 48 -27.71 10.38 5.93
CA GLN A 48 -28.06 9.80 7.23
C GLN A 48 -27.96 10.76 8.42
N LYS A 49 -27.41 11.97 8.25
CA LYS A 49 -27.23 13.00 9.30
C LYS A 49 -26.68 12.50 10.66
N LYS A 50 -26.09 11.29 10.70
CA LYS A 50 -25.53 10.67 11.91
C LYS A 50 -24.00 10.64 11.82
N ASP A 51 -23.36 11.00 12.94
CA ASP A 51 -21.91 10.99 13.19
C ASP A 51 -21.06 11.98 12.38
N SER A 52 -20.89 13.18 12.95
CA SER A 52 -19.98 14.19 12.41
C SER A 52 -18.54 13.68 12.31
N ALA A 53 -18.04 12.94 13.31
CA ALA A 53 -16.65 12.45 13.33
C ALA A 53 -16.34 11.45 12.20
N ALA A 54 -17.23 10.50 11.93
CA ALA A 54 -17.07 9.56 10.81
C ALA A 54 -17.14 10.28 9.46
N ALA A 55 -18.04 11.25 9.32
CA ALA A 55 -18.14 12.07 8.12
C ALA A 55 -16.87 12.92 7.91
N ASP A 56 -16.29 13.45 8.97
CA ASP A 56 -15.07 14.25 8.90
C ASP A 56 -13.85 13.41 8.53
N ALA A 57 -13.72 12.20 9.08
CA ALA A 57 -12.68 11.25 8.68
C ALA A 57 -12.79 10.88 7.18
N LEU A 58 -14.01 10.62 6.69
CA LEU A 58 -14.24 10.36 5.26
C LEU A 58 -13.92 11.59 4.38
N ARG A 59 -14.26 12.80 4.84
CA ARG A 59 -13.92 14.04 4.12
C ARG A 59 -12.42 14.28 4.05
N ALA A 60 -11.68 13.96 5.13
CA ALA A 60 -10.23 14.07 5.16
C ALA A 60 -9.53 13.22 4.08
N LEU A 61 -10.14 12.10 3.67
CA LEU A 61 -9.63 11.26 2.57
C LEU A 61 -9.62 11.96 1.20
N LYS A 62 -10.31 13.08 1.04
CA LYS A 62 -10.17 13.89 -0.19
C LYS A 62 -8.78 14.49 -0.34
N GLY A 63 -8.12 14.81 0.78
CA GLY A 63 -6.78 15.41 0.83
C GLY A 63 -5.64 14.39 0.84
N THR A 64 -5.89 13.13 1.19
CA THR A 64 -4.86 12.08 1.26
C THR A 64 -5.30 10.80 0.55
N LEU A 65 -4.35 10.14 -0.09
CA LEU A 65 -4.57 8.83 -0.71
C LEU A 65 -4.37 7.69 0.28
N ASP A 66 -3.43 7.85 1.21
CA ASP A 66 -3.11 6.85 2.24
C ASP A 66 -4.08 6.98 3.42
N MET A 67 -4.89 5.96 3.63
CA MET A 67 -5.90 5.92 4.70
C MET A 67 -5.29 5.83 6.10
N ASP A 68 -4.03 5.40 6.22
CA ASP A 68 -3.35 5.34 7.52
C ASP A 68 -3.02 6.73 8.07
N ASN A 69 -3.03 7.76 7.20
CA ASN A 69 -2.84 9.15 7.59
C ASN A 69 -4.12 9.79 8.13
N VAL A 70 -5.26 9.09 8.14
CA VAL A 70 -6.53 9.62 8.66
C VAL A 70 -6.85 8.93 9.97
N PRO A 71 -6.66 9.62 11.11
CA PRO A 71 -7.03 9.10 12.41
C PRO A 71 -8.55 8.88 12.50
N HIS A 72 -8.97 7.91 13.30
CA HIS A 72 -10.38 7.60 13.57
C HIS A 72 -11.21 7.14 12.37
N LEU A 73 -10.60 6.80 11.23
CA LEU A 73 -11.31 6.14 10.15
C LEU A 73 -11.70 4.72 10.60
N SER A 74 -13.00 4.44 10.66
CA SER A 74 -13.51 3.13 11.09
C SER A 74 -13.10 2.01 10.15
N GLY A 75 -12.89 0.79 10.66
CA GLY A 75 -12.64 -0.39 9.82
C GLY A 75 -13.75 -0.60 8.78
N TYR A 76 -15.01 -0.39 9.19
CA TYR A 76 -16.18 -0.45 8.32
C TYR A 76 -16.09 0.51 7.11
N ASP A 77 -15.68 1.76 7.33
CA ASP A 77 -15.54 2.73 6.25
C ASP A 77 -14.30 2.44 5.41
N ARG A 78 -13.19 2.03 6.06
CA ARG A 78 -11.96 1.65 5.38
C ARG A 78 -12.20 0.58 4.31
N GLU A 79 -12.89 -0.49 4.64
CA GLU A 79 -13.22 -1.58 3.69
C GLU A 79 -14.09 -1.10 2.52
N ARG A 80 -14.99 -0.14 2.78
CA ARG A 80 -15.91 0.37 1.76
C ARG A 80 -15.28 1.38 0.82
N VAL A 81 -14.25 2.09 1.26
CA VAL A 81 -13.63 3.14 0.44
C VAL A 81 -12.26 2.74 -0.11
N CYS A 82 -11.68 1.61 0.32
CA CYS A 82 -10.38 1.16 -0.17
C CYS A 82 -10.39 0.82 -1.66
N VAL A 83 -9.21 0.84 -2.28
CA VAL A 83 -9.01 0.35 -3.64
C VAL A 83 -9.35 -1.16 -3.68
N PRO A 84 -10.28 -1.60 -4.53
CA PRO A 84 -10.68 -3.00 -4.62
C PRO A 84 -9.53 -3.88 -5.14
N GLN A 85 -9.57 -5.16 -4.79
CA GLN A 85 -8.58 -6.13 -5.26
C GLN A 85 -8.55 -6.21 -6.79
N PHE A 86 -9.73 -6.24 -7.40
CA PHE A 86 -9.91 -6.13 -8.85
C PHE A 86 -10.50 -4.76 -9.15
N CYS A 87 -9.72 -3.91 -9.81
CA CYS A 87 -10.14 -2.57 -10.21
C CYS A 87 -9.96 -2.44 -11.72
N ASP A 88 -11.07 -2.35 -12.41
CA ASP A 88 -11.21 -2.18 -13.85
C ASP A 88 -11.66 -0.77 -14.26
N CYS A 89 -11.66 0.16 -13.30
CA CYS A 89 -12.07 1.54 -13.58
C CYS A 89 -11.16 2.22 -14.62
N ASP A 90 -11.77 2.87 -15.62
CA ASP A 90 -11.08 3.61 -16.68
C ASP A 90 -10.79 5.07 -16.33
N HIS A 91 -10.93 5.47 -15.08
CA HIS A 91 -10.68 6.84 -14.68
C HIS A 91 -9.23 7.25 -14.95
N GLN A 92 -9.04 8.16 -15.91
CA GLN A 92 -7.71 8.68 -16.28
C GLN A 92 -7.03 9.41 -15.11
N ASP A 93 -7.82 10.07 -14.25
CA ASP A 93 -7.34 10.85 -13.10
C ASP A 93 -7.33 10.08 -11.78
N CYS A 94 -7.34 8.75 -11.81
CA CYS A 94 -7.29 7.93 -10.59
C CYS A 94 -5.99 8.20 -9.80
N ARG A 95 -6.12 8.72 -8.57
CA ARG A 95 -4.99 9.02 -7.68
C ARG A 95 -4.13 7.78 -7.41
N TYR A 96 -4.74 6.62 -7.27
CA TYR A 96 -4.01 5.37 -7.05
C TYR A 96 -3.20 4.95 -8.30
N LYS A 97 -3.77 5.03 -9.50
CA LYS A 97 -3.03 4.76 -10.75
C LYS A 97 -1.84 5.73 -10.93
N ARG A 98 -2.05 7.01 -10.58
CA ARG A 98 -0.95 8.00 -10.59
C ARG A 98 0.16 7.67 -9.57
N LEU A 99 -0.23 7.18 -8.37
CA LEU A 99 0.75 6.71 -7.40
C LEU A 99 1.57 5.55 -7.96
N LEU A 100 0.93 4.53 -8.57
CA LEU A 100 1.64 3.39 -9.15
C LEU A 100 2.63 3.83 -10.24
N LYS A 101 2.19 4.67 -11.18
CA LYS A 101 3.08 5.22 -12.21
C LYS A 101 4.28 5.98 -11.61
N ARG A 102 4.04 6.70 -10.51
CA ARG A 102 5.10 7.40 -9.80
C ARG A 102 6.05 6.43 -9.11
N CYS A 103 5.55 5.35 -8.51
CA CYS A 103 6.36 4.33 -7.86
C CYS A 103 7.27 3.58 -8.84
N ASP A 104 6.81 3.39 -10.07
CA ASP A 104 7.57 2.70 -11.12
C ASP A 104 8.60 3.61 -11.84
N ALA A 105 8.71 4.88 -11.42
CA ALA A 105 9.67 5.79 -12.02
C ALA A 105 11.11 5.51 -11.53
N ASP A 106 12.07 5.48 -12.44
CA ASP A 106 13.49 5.15 -12.20
C ASP A 106 14.19 6.05 -11.17
N ARG A 107 13.61 7.20 -10.86
CA ARG A 107 14.14 8.13 -9.86
C ARG A 107 14.09 7.62 -8.42
N TYR A 108 13.28 6.59 -8.13
CA TYR A 108 13.18 6.03 -6.79
C TYR A 108 14.14 4.85 -6.64
N VAL A 109 15.26 5.10 -5.98
CA VAL A 109 16.29 4.09 -5.70
C VAL A 109 15.81 3.08 -4.68
N PHE A 110 15.01 3.51 -3.69
CA PHE A 110 14.47 2.63 -2.67
C PHE A 110 12.96 2.49 -2.78
N GLN A 111 12.51 1.24 -2.78
CA GLN A 111 11.12 0.85 -2.64
C GLN A 111 10.94 0.25 -1.24
N ILE A 112 10.14 0.88 -0.39
CA ILE A 112 9.90 0.43 0.98
C ILE A 112 8.52 -0.20 1.05
N CYS A 113 8.44 -1.41 1.58
CA CYS A 113 7.17 -2.13 1.73
C CYS A 113 7.17 -3.01 2.99
N ASN A 114 6.02 -3.56 3.34
CA ASN A 114 5.92 -4.60 4.35
C ASN A 114 6.22 -6.00 3.76
N HIS A 115 6.43 -6.98 4.62
CA HIS A 115 6.73 -8.37 4.24
C HIS A 115 5.66 -8.96 3.32
N ASN A 116 4.37 -8.72 3.60
CA ASN A 116 3.27 -9.26 2.80
C ASN A 116 3.31 -8.76 1.34
N LEU A 117 3.64 -7.50 1.12
CA LEU A 117 3.74 -6.97 -0.24
C LEU A 117 4.97 -7.48 -0.99
N LEU A 118 6.09 -7.69 -0.28
CA LEU A 118 7.28 -8.35 -0.82
C LEU A 118 6.96 -9.80 -1.24
N LEU A 119 6.30 -10.56 -0.38
CA LEU A 119 5.89 -11.93 -0.67
C LEU A 119 4.88 -12.00 -1.82
N ALA A 120 3.94 -11.04 -1.91
CA ALA A 120 3.02 -10.94 -3.04
C ALA A 120 3.76 -10.69 -4.36
N ASP A 121 4.82 -9.87 -4.38
CA ASP A 121 5.66 -9.68 -5.56
C ASP A 121 6.37 -10.97 -5.95
N ALA A 122 6.92 -11.70 -5.00
CA ALA A 122 7.57 -12.99 -5.24
C ALA A 122 6.58 -14.01 -5.85
N ILE A 123 5.34 -14.07 -5.37
CA ILE A 123 4.28 -14.89 -5.96
C ILE A 123 3.99 -14.47 -7.39
N HIS A 124 3.84 -13.17 -7.64
CA HIS A 124 3.60 -12.67 -8.99
C HIS A 124 4.69 -13.10 -9.96
N ARG A 125 5.97 -12.93 -9.56
CA ARG A 125 7.13 -13.34 -10.36
C ARG A 125 7.15 -14.84 -10.61
N SER A 126 6.91 -15.66 -9.59
CA SER A 126 6.90 -17.13 -9.72
C SER A 126 5.80 -17.65 -10.64
N GLN A 127 4.68 -16.92 -10.74
CA GLN A 127 3.56 -17.25 -11.61
C GLN A 127 3.62 -16.61 -13.00
N GLY A 128 4.71 -15.92 -13.36
CA GLY A 128 4.84 -15.19 -14.62
C GLY A 128 3.87 -14.01 -14.76
N LYS A 129 3.29 -13.54 -13.65
CA LYS A 129 2.43 -12.36 -13.63
C LYS A 129 3.27 -11.09 -13.60
N ARG A 130 2.65 -9.95 -13.97
CA ARG A 130 3.33 -8.66 -13.87
C ARG A 130 3.83 -8.42 -12.44
N PRO A 131 5.13 -8.15 -12.26
CA PRO A 131 5.70 -7.82 -10.96
C PRO A 131 5.05 -6.59 -10.33
N ILE A 132 5.01 -6.56 -9.00
CA ILE A 132 4.54 -5.39 -8.24
C ILE A 132 5.63 -4.34 -8.18
N PHE A 133 6.90 -4.77 -8.03
CA PHE A 133 8.06 -3.88 -7.98
C PHE A 133 8.83 -3.88 -9.29
N PRO A 134 9.51 -2.78 -9.63
CA PRO A 134 10.51 -2.77 -10.70
C PRO A 134 11.61 -3.83 -10.47
N GLU A 135 12.42 -4.09 -11.50
CA GLU A 135 13.57 -4.94 -11.33
C GLU A 135 14.53 -4.35 -10.29
N HIS A 136 15.08 -5.23 -9.46
CA HIS A 136 15.96 -4.86 -8.36
C HIS A 136 17.01 -5.93 -8.12
N SER A 137 18.21 -5.51 -7.73
CA SER A 137 19.34 -6.40 -7.47
C SER A 137 19.54 -6.71 -6.00
N ILE A 138 18.97 -5.89 -5.09
CA ILE A 138 19.20 -6.00 -3.65
C ILE A 138 17.85 -5.92 -2.93
N ILE A 139 17.65 -6.84 -1.99
CA ILE A 139 16.53 -6.82 -1.05
C ILE A 139 17.11 -6.74 0.36
N ILE A 140 16.66 -5.74 1.14
CA ILE A 140 17.01 -5.59 2.55
C ILE A 140 15.75 -5.90 3.36
N VAL A 141 15.81 -6.92 4.19
CA VAL A 141 14.69 -7.35 5.03
C VAL A 141 14.98 -6.93 6.47
N ASP A 142 14.24 -5.93 6.95
CA ASP A 142 14.22 -5.55 8.36
C ASP A 142 13.29 -6.49 9.14
N GLU A 143 13.57 -6.72 10.44
CA GLU A 143 12.80 -7.66 11.26
C GLU A 143 12.63 -9.04 10.59
N ALA A 144 13.69 -9.58 9.99
CA ALA A 144 13.65 -10.79 9.15
C ALA A 144 13.04 -12.01 9.89
N HIS A 145 13.06 -12.02 11.22
CA HIS A 145 12.44 -13.07 12.03
C HIS A 145 10.90 -13.13 11.87
N LYS A 146 10.26 -12.05 11.42
CA LYS A 146 8.81 -12.00 11.13
C LYS A 146 8.44 -12.51 9.74
N LEU A 147 9.41 -12.62 8.82
CA LEU A 147 9.16 -13.06 7.44
C LEU A 147 8.57 -14.49 7.36
N PRO A 148 9.03 -15.50 8.14
CA PRO A 148 8.42 -16.83 8.12
C PRO A 148 6.96 -16.86 8.57
N GLU A 149 6.57 -15.99 9.51
CA GLU A 149 5.17 -15.87 9.96
C GLU A 149 4.31 -15.28 8.86
N ALA A 150 4.72 -14.16 8.28
CA ALA A 150 4.04 -13.55 7.14
C ALA A 150 3.90 -14.51 5.94
N ALA A 151 4.92 -15.33 5.69
CA ALA A 151 4.87 -16.35 4.66
C ALA A 151 3.86 -17.46 5.00
N ARG A 152 3.79 -17.90 6.23
CA ARG A 152 2.78 -18.90 6.67
C ARG A 152 1.36 -18.36 6.54
N GLU A 153 1.12 -17.11 6.90
CA GLU A 153 -0.19 -16.47 6.72
C GLU A 153 -0.60 -16.36 5.24
N MET A 154 0.36 -16.08 4.38
CA MET A 154 0.09 -15.85 2.96
C MET A 154 -0.01 -17.14 2.13
N PHE A 155 0.79 -18.15 2.46
CA PHE A 155 0.87 -19.43 1.71
C PHE A 155 0.21 -20.59 2.46
N GLY A 156 -0.08 -20.43 3.75
CA GLY A 156 -0.67 -21.47 4.58
C GLY A 156 -2.11 -21.77 4.19
N MET A 157 -2.48 -23.04 4.27
CA MET A 157 -3.88 -23.46 4.24
C MET A 157 -4.38 -23.58 5.68
N THR A 158 -5.51 -22.94 5.97
CA THR A 158 -6.22 -23.13 7.22
C THR A 158 -7.27 -24.21 7.01
N LEU A 159 -7.08 -25.36 7.67
CA LEU A 159 -8.11 -26.40 7.70
C LEU A 159 -9.11 -26.08 8.81
N THR A 160 -10.36 -25.98 8.47
CA THR A 160 -11.47 -25.81 9.41
C THR A 160 -12.12 -27.15 9.73
N ALA A 161 -12.87 -27.22 10.83
CA ALA A 161 -13.62 -28.44 11.18
C ALA A 161 -14.60 -28.87 10.07
N GLY A 162 -15.09 -27.93 9.23
CA GLY A 162 -15.94 -28.23 8.10
C GLY A 162 -15.21 -28.92 6.94
N ASP A 163 -13.92 -28.71 6.79
CA ASP A 163 -13.10 -29.31 5.73
C ASP A 163 -12.79 -30.79 6.01
N ILE A 164 -12.98 -31.24 7.27
CA ILE A 164 -12.71 -32.62 7.72
C ILE A 164 -13.95 -33.50 7.61
N GLN A 165 -15.14 -32.91 7.44
CA GLN A 165 -16.43 -33.62 7.38
C GLN A 165 -16.92 -33.90 5.96
N SER A 166 -16.19 -33.54 4.96
CA SER A 166 -16.43 -33.86 3.53
C SER A 166 -15.49 -34.98 3.08
#